data_9d99cc541637ce233100bd7908955bf9
#
_entry.id   9d99cc541637ce233100bd7908955bf9
#
_cell.length_a   1.000
_cell.length_b   1.000
_cell.length_c   1.000
_cell.angle_alpha   90.00
_cell.angle_beta   90.00
_cell.angle_gamma   90.00
#
_symmetry.space_group_name_H-M   'P 1'
#
loop_
_entity.id
_entity.type
_entity.pdbx_description
1 polymer ?
#
loop_
_entity_poly.entity_id
_entity_poly.type
_entity_poly.pdbx_seq_one_letter_code
_entity_poly.pdbx_strand_id
1 'polypeptide(L)'
;MILGGDSTMVNESGSSSNIENYKIAIIGNQHVGKTTILSRYKYETTDDTYAPTVGIDFITKNVFLEDKTIRLIMWDTAGQERFKSLIPSYLKNANCVILTYDITEKSSFNALGKWLSDAKDNVVEGTFIILCGNKIDLNNKRVVNKEEGEKFAKENNIAFAETSATTGQGINELFNTILANFCEVPMNNSEEKKDDLEDGSKSISLKDLKKEDEKVEQQKKKKNCCGGGKNKTKKK
;
A
#
# COMPACT_ATOMS: atom_id res chain seq x y z
N MET A 1 62.21 26.24 -11.23
CA MET A 1 61.07 26.88 -11.87
C MET A 1 60.02 25.81 -12.06
N ILE A 2 59.02 25.78 -11.19
CA ILE A 2 57.94 24.81 -11.25
C ILE A 2 56.67 25.63 -11.31
N LEU A 3 55.95 25.53 -12.45
CA LEU A 3 54.71 26.20 -12.66
C LEU A 3 53.59 25.36 -12.02
N GLY A 4 52.92 25.92 -11.04
CA GLY A 4 51.74 25.35 -10.43
C GLY A 4 50.56 25.42 -11.40
N GLY A 5 49.97 24.25 -11.67
CA GLY A 5 48.68 24.15 -12.33
C GLY A 5 47.56 24.29 -11.32
N ASP A 6 46.76 25.31 -11.49
CA ASP A 6 45.57 25.60 -10.69
C ASP A 6 44.44 24.66 -11.14
N SER A 7 44.17 23.64 -10.34
CA SER A 7 43.01 22.76 -10.57
C SER A 7 41.80 23.38 -9.89
N THR A 8 41.05 24.18 -10.61
CA THR A 8 39.71 24.60 -10.20
C THR A 8 38.80 23.39 -10.12
N MET A 9 38.58 22.93 -8.89
CA MET A 9 37.49 22.01 -8.58
C MET A 9 36.16 22.70 -8.86
N VAL A 10 35.52 22.31 -9.92
CA VAL A 10 34.10 22.62 -10.15
C VAL A 10 33.31 21.83 -9.11
N ASN A 11 32.78 22.54 -8.15
CA ASN A 11 31.76 22.02 -7.24
C ASN A 11 30.52 21.73 -8.09
N GLU A 12 30.31 20.47 -8.45
CA GLU A 12 28.99 19.99 -8.83
C GLU A 12 28.07 20.17 -7.62
N SER A 13 27.19 21.14 -7.70
CA SER A 13 26.07 21.30 -6.77
C SER A 13 25.09 20.14 -6.98
N GLY A 14 25.44 18.97 -6.42
CA GLY A 14 24.54 17.83 -6.31
C GLY A 14 23.37 18.26 -5.44
N SER A 15 22.21 18.46 -6.06
CA SER A 15 20.94 18.56 -5.35
C SER A 15 20.79 17.31 -4.49
N SER A 16 21.00 17.47 -3.19
CA SER A 16 20.77 16.43 -2.19
C SER A 16 19.25 16.21 -2.16
N SER A 17 18.77 15.23 -2.91
CA SER A 17 17.38 14.83 -2.85
C SER A 17 17.09 14.40 -1.40
N ASN A 18 16.21 15.16 -0.73
CA ASN A 18 15.82 14.87 0.65
C ASN A 18 15.03 13.56 0.67
N ILE A 19 15.69 12.47 1.14
CA ILE A 19 15.06 11.15 1.23
C ILE A 19 14.51 10.97 2.65
N GLU A 20 13.19 10.94 2.77
CA GLU A 20 12.50 10.65 4.01
C GLU A 20 12.17 9.16 4.10
N ASN A 21 12.51 8.54 5.24
CA ASN A 21 12.26 7.11 5.45
C ASN A 21 11.04 6.94 6.34
N TYR A 22 10.07 6.13 5.88
CA TYR A 22 8.87 5.78 6.63
C TYR A 22 8.75 4.28 6.79
N LYS A 23 8.58 3.86 8.03
CA LYS A 23 8.39 2.47 8.41
C LYS A 23 6.90 2.13 8.44
N ILE A 24 6.51 1.13 7.67
CA ILE A 24 5.15 0.56 7.63
C ILE A 24 5.23 -0.86 8.14
N ALA A 25 4.45 -1.21 9.15
CA ALA A 25 4.31 -2.58 9.63
C ALA A 25 2.94 -3.13 9.22
N ILE A 26 2.89 -4.35 8.68
CA ILE A 26 1.64 -5.03 8.39
C ILE A 26 1.44 -6.19 9.36
N ILE A 27 0.29 -6.21 10.05
CA ILE A 27 -0.04 -7.21 11.06
C ILE A 27 -1.44 -7.80 10.82
N GLY A 28 -1.73 -8.93 11.44
CA GLY A 28 -2.98 -9.66 11.31
C GLY A 28 -2.75 -11.16 11.33
N ASN A 29 -3.82 -11.94 11.30
CA ASN A 29 -3.77 -13.40 11.35
C ASN A 29 -2.96 -14.00 10.20
N GLN A 30 -2.62 -15.28 10.32
CA GLN A 30 -2.04 -16.05 9.24
C GLN A 30 -3.03 -16.14 8.06
N HIS A 31 -2.53 -16.23 6.82
CA HIS A 31 -3.31 -16.37 5.57
C HIS A 31 -4.22 -15.20 5.18
N VAL A 32 -4.22 -14.07 5.89
CA VAL A 32 -5.00 -12.89 5.48
C VAL A 32 -4.43 -12.15 4.25
N GLY A 33 -3.20 -12.50 3.83
CA GLY A 33 -2.57 -11.96 2.61
C GLY A 33 -1.65 -10.76 2.82
N LYS A 34 -1.02 -10.62 3.99
CA LYS A 34 -0.08 -9.53 4.30
C LYS A 34 1.07 -9.42 3.30
N THR A 35 1.81 -10.50 3.13
CA THR A 35 2.92 -10.60 2.15
C THR A 35 2.45 -10.27 0.74
N THR A 36 1.30 -10.79 0.35
CA THR A 36 0.74 -10.59 -0.99
C THR A 36 0.36 -9.13 -1.25
N ILE A 37 -0.18 -8.40 -0.25
CA ILE A 37 -0.46 -6.96 -0.32
C ILE A 37 0.83 -6.19 -0.59
N LEU A 38 1.89 -6.44 0.19
CA LEU A 38 3.17 -5.74 0.06
C LEU A 38 3.86 -6.06 -1.27
N SER A 39 3.87 -7.33 -1.69
CA SER A 39 4.43 -7.76 -2.98
C SER A 39 3.67 -7.15 -4.15
N ARG A 40 2.33 -7.14 -4.10
CA ARG A 40 1.50 -6.51 -5.12
C ARG A 40 1.79 -5.01 -5.25
N TYR A 41 1.93 -4.29 -4.14
CA TYR A 41 2.27 -2.88 -4.17
C TYR A 41 3.66 -2.60 -4.73
N LYS A 42 4.65 -3.45 -4.41
CA LYS A 42 6.03 -3.25 -4.89
C LYS A 42 6.21 -3.65 -6.35
N TYR A 43 5.75 -4.85 -6.73
CA TYR A 43 6.10 -5.47 -8.01
C TYR A 43 4.97 -5.40 -9.05
N GLU A 44 3.77 -4.89 -8.66
CA GLU A 44 2.57 -4.85 -9.49
C GLU A 44 2.10 -6.23 -9.98
N THR A 45 2.77 -7.30 -9.55
CA THR A 45 2.49 -8.71 -9.87
C THR A 45 2.30 -9.50 -8.59
N THR A 46 1.57 -10.63 -8.66
CA THR A 46 1.52 -11.63 -7.61
C THR A 46 2.30 -12.85 -8.06
N ASP A 47 3.22 -13.34 -7.23
CA ASP A 47 3.74 -14.69 -7.38
C ASP A 47 2.69 -15.66 -6.86
N ASP A 48 2.28 -16.62 -7.70
CA ASP A 48 1.33 -17.66 -7.34
C ASP A 48 1.95 -18.76 -6.43
N THR A 49 3.26 -18.67 -6.18
CA THR A 49 3.98 -19.59 -5.28
C THR A 49 3.83 -19.13 -3.83
N TYR A 50 2.77 -19.62 -3.18
CA TYR A 50 2.55 -19.34 -1.76
C TYR A 50 3.55 -20.12 -0.90
N ALA A 51 4.41 -19.40 -0.20
CA ALA A 51 5.18 -19.93 0.93
C ALA A 51 4.82 -19.09 2.19
N PRO A 52 4.51 -19.75 3.34
CA PRO A 52 4.29 -19.01 4.58
C PRO A 52 5.52 -18.18 4.95
N THR A 53 5.33 -16.90 5.27
CA THR A 53 6.41 -16.05 5.79
C THR A 53 6.95 -16.65 7.10
N VAL A 54 8.25 -16.93 7.14
CA VAL A 54 8.93 -17.43 8.33
C VAL A 54 9.76 -16.29 8.93
N GLY A 55 9.35 -15.81 10.09
CA GLY A 55 10.03 -14.70 10.76
C GLY A 55 9.57 -13.32 10.30
N ILE A 56 10.53 -12.47 9.95
CA ILE A 56 10.32 -11.10 9.49
C ILE A 56 11.05 -10.92 8.18
N ASP A 57 10.39 -10.31 7.21
CA ASP A 57 11.01 -9.81 5.98
C ASP A 57 10.69 -8.33 5.81
N PHE A 58 11.50 -7.60 5.06
CA PHE A 58 11.22 -6.22 4.75
C PHE A 58 11.38 -5.94 3.26
N ILE A 59 10.48 -5.13 2.75
CA ILE A 59 10.44 -4.71 1.36
C ILE A 59 10.58 -3.21 1.32
N THR A 60 11.40 -2.67 0.42
CA THR A 60 11.55 -1.23 0.24
C THR A 60 11.01 -0.78 -1.12
N LYS A 61 10.33 0.37 -1.14
CA LYS A 61 9.89 1.06 -2.35
C LYS A 61 10.16 2.56 -2.21
N ASN A 62 10.79 3.17 -3.22
CA ASN A 62 10.91 4.61 -3.28
C ASN A 62 9.70 5.18 -4.02
N VAL A 63 9.13 6.24 -3.48
CA VAL A 63 8.05 7.02 -4.09
C VAL A 63 8.61 8.42 -4.30
N PHE A 64 8.62 8.86 -5.55
CA PHE A 64 9.14 10.15 -5.95
C PHE A 64 8.00 11.16 -5.96
N LEU A 65 8.14 12.22 -5.18
CA LEU A 65 7.24 13.37 -5.16
C LEU A 65 7.97 14.57 -5.79
N GLU A 66 7.25 15.63 -6.11
CA GLU A 66 7.81 16.81 -6.80
C GLU A 66 9.01 17.42 -6.05
N ASP A 67 8.98 17.44 -4.73
CA ASP A 67 9.93 18.12 -3.85
C ASP A 67 10.81 17.19 -3.00
N LYS A 68 10.45 15.90 -2.89
CA LYS A 68 11.14 14.93 -2.05
C LYS A 68 10.97 13.50 -2.50
N THR A 69 11.85 12.63 -2.05
CA THR A 69 11.71 11.18 -2.21
C THR A 69 11.32 10.55 -0.89
N ILE A 70 10.23 9.78 -0.90
CA ILE A 70 9.80 8.98 0.25
C ILE A 70 10.27 7.55 0.03
N ARG A 71 11.03 7.03 0.98
CA ARG A 71 11.38 5.61 1.02
C ARG A 71 10.49 4.89 2.01
N LEU A 72 9.61 4.04 1.51
CA LEU A 72 8.80 3.15 2.32
C LEU A 72 9.58 1.89 2.67
N ILE A 73 9.70 1.60 3.97
CA ILE A 73 10.30 0.39 4.52
C ILE A 73 9.15 -0.44 5.09
N MET A 74 8.67 -1.40 4.31
CA MET A 74 7.49 -2.22 4.64
C MET A 74 7.93 -3.52 5.30
N TRP A 75 7.52 -3.72 6.54
CA TRP A 75 7.84 -4.89 7.36
C TRP A 75 6.74 -5.93 7.25
N ASP A 76 7.04 -7.02 6.54
CA ASP A 76 6.18 -8.20 6.48
C ASP A 76 6.34 -9.05 7.72
N THR A 77 5.24 -9.40 8.36
CA THR A 77 5.26 -10.14 9.60
C THR A 77 4.55 -11.49 9.44
N ALA A 78 5.17 -12.53 10.00
CA ALA A 78 4.50 -13.82 10.11
C ALA A 78 3.24 -13.69 11.00
N GLY A 79 2.08 -14.06 10.45
CA GLY A 79 0.80 -14.00 11.17
C GLY A 79 0.58 -15.16 12.16
N GLN A 80 1.63 -15.94 12.46
CA GLN A 80 1.54 -17.07 13.37
C GLN A 80 1.71 -16.60 14.82
N GLU A 81 0.90 -17.13 15.72
CA GLU A 81 0.90 -16.84 17.16
C GLU A 81 2.25 -17.10 17.84
N ARG A 82 3.04 -18.04 17.33
CA ARG A 82 4.38 -18.36 17.86
C ARG A 82 5.41 -17.23 17.66
N PHE A 83 5.14 -16.28 16.78
CA PHE A 83 6.00 -15.11 16.54
C PHE A 83 5.51 -13.82 17.20
N LYS A 84 4.45 -13.90 18.04
CA LYS A 84 3.89 -12.73 18.75
C LYS A 84 4.90 -12.02 19.64
N SER A 85 5.86 -12.74 20.22
CA SER A 85 6.93 -12.14 21.02
C SER A 85 7.82 -11.15 20.25
N LEU A 86 7.79 -11.21 18.92
CA LEU A 86 8.55 -10.30 18.04
C LEU A 86 7.76 -9.04 17.67
N ILE A 87 6.44 -8.99 17.94
CA ILE A 87 5.57 -7.84 17.58
C ILE A 87 6.13 -6.51 18.09
N PRO A 88 6.59 -6.39 19.37
CA PRO A 88 7.16 -5.14 19.85
C PRO A 88 8.34 -4.63 19.01
N SER A 89 9.14 -5.56 18.49
CA SER A 89 10.34 -5.20 17.71
C SER A 89 9.99 -4.59 16.35
N TYR A 90 8.94 -5.09 15.68
CA TYR A 90 8.58 -4.52 14.37
C TYR A 90 7.62 -3.34 14.45
N LEU A 91 6.84 -3.23 15.51
CA LEU A 91 5.99 -2.06 15.73
C LEU A 91 6.75 -0.85 16.26
N LYS A 92 7.90 -1.09 16.91
CA LYS A 92 8.74 -0.01 17.43
C LYS A 92 9.14 0.95 16.31
N ASN A 93 8.86 2.23 16.52
CA ASN A 93 9.12 3.32 15.57
C ASN A 93 8.42 3.12 14.19
N ALA A 94 7.31 2.39 14.12
CA ALA A 94 6.48 2.38 12.94
C ALA A 94 5.77 3.72 12.77
N ASN A 95 5.80 4.27 11.54
CA ASN A 95 5.04 5.46 11.18
C ASN A 95 3.60 5.08 10.80
N CYS A 96 3.40 3.86 10.28
CA CYS A 96 2.09 3.33 9.97
C CYS A 96 1.99 1.84 10.34
N VAL A 97 0.79 1.44 10.77
CA VAL A 97 0.43 0.03 10.97
C VAL A 97 -0.78 -0.30 10.10
N ILE A 98 -0.62 -1.29 9.22
CA ILE A 98 -1.71 -1.88 8.43
C ILE A 98 -2.24 -3.08 9.21
N LEU A 99 -3.46 -2.97 9.73
CA LEU A 99 -4.15 -4.04 10.45
C LEU A 99 -5.01 -4.82 9.45
N THR A 100 -4.63 -6.05 9.12
CA THR A 100 -5.21 -6.80 8.01
C THR A 100 -6.10 -7.96 8.46
N TYR A 101 -7.28 -8.09 7.83
CA TYR A 101 -8.14 -9.27 7.96
C TYR A 101 -8.58 -9.77 6.59
N ASP A 102 -9.10 -10.99 6.54
CA ASP A 102 -9.69 -11.63 5.36
C ASP A 102 -11.21 -11.51 5.43
N ILE A 103 -11.84 -10.91 4.41
CA ILE A 103 -13.31 -10.75 4.36
C ILE A 103 -14.06 -12.08 4.32
N THR A 104 -13.38 -13.17 3.97
CA THR A 104 -13.95 -14.53 3.89
C THR A 104 -13.75 -15.34 5.16
N GLU A 105 -13.07 -14.77 6.19
CA GLU A 105 -12.76 -15.48 7.43
C GLU A 105 -13.11 -14.65 8.66
N LYS A 106 -14.25 -14.94 9.28
CA LYS A 106 -14.77 -14.20 10.45
C LYS A 106 -13.82 -14.26 11.64
N SER A 107 -13.04 -15.33 11.79
CA SER A 107 -12.06 -15.48 12.88
C SER A 107 -10.97 -14.42 12.80
N SER A 108 -10.53 -14.06 11.58
CA SER A 108 -9.52 -13.02 11.36
C SER A 108 -10.04 -11.64 11.74
N PHE A 109 -11.32 -11.36 11.49
CA PHE A 109 -11.99 -10.13 11.91
C PHE A 109 -12.18 -10.07 13.43
N ASN A 110 -12.62 -11.17 14.05
CA ASN A 110 -12.81 -11.23 15.50
C ASN A 110 -11.48 -11.04 16.27
N ALA A 111 -10.35 -11.34 15.67
CA ALA A 111 -9.02 -11.16 16.27
C ALA A 111 -8.53 -9.70 16.22
N LEU A 112 -9.19 -8.81 15.48
CA LEU A 112 -8.75 -7.42 15.27
C LEU A 112 -8.60 -6.63 16.56
N GLY A 113 -9.52 -6.80 17.51
CA GLY A 113 -9.45 -6.09 18.79
C GLY A 113 -8.13 -6.37 19.53
N LYS A 114 -7.67 -7.63 19.51
CA LYS A 114 -6.40 -8.01 20.10
C LYS A 114 -5.20 -7.45 19.32
N TRP A 115 -5.22 -7.57 17.99
CA TRP A 115 -4.16 -7.02 17.16
C TRP A 115 -4.03 -5.51 17.31
N LEU A 116 -5.16 -4.79 17.41
CA LEU A 116 -5.18 -3.35 17.61
C LEU A 116 -4.65 -2.95 19.00
N SER A 117 -5.00 -3.70 20.05
CA SER A 117 -4.42 -3.49 21.38
C SER A 117 -2.92 -3.71 21.35
N ASP A 118 -2.46 -4.86 20.83
CA ASP A 118 -1.04 -5.17 20.68
C ASP A 118 -0.30 -4.07 19.89
N ALA A 119 -0.94 -3.49 18.86
CA ALA A 119 -0.38 -2.38 18.11
C ALA A 119 -0.26 -1.12 18.96
N LYS A 120 -1.36 -0.67 19.58
CA LYS A 120 -1.39 0.57 20.39
C LYS A 120 -0.41 0.53 21.56
N ASP A 121 -0.19 -0.63 22.15
CA ASP A 121 0.75 -0.82 23.28
C ASP A 121 2.23 -0.72 22.86
N ASN A 122 2.54 -0.84 21.55
CA ASN A 122 3.91 -0.95 21.05
C ASN A 122 4.32 0.14 20.02
N VAL A 123 3.39 1.00 19.61
CA VAL A 123 3.69 2.13 18.75
C VAL A 123 3.79 3.43 19.53
N VAL A 124 4.40 4.46 18.94
CA VAL A 124 4.41 5.80 19.50
C VAL A 124 3.07 6.51 19.26
N GLU A 125 2.74 7.46 20.13
CA GLU A 125 1.57 8.31 19.92
C GLU A 125 1.66 9.04 18.58
N GLY A 126 0.53 9.13 17.86
CA GLY A 126 0.49 9.71 16.51
C GLY A 126 0.79 8.73 15.38
N THR A 127 1.15 7.47 15.66
CA THR A 127 1.30 6.45 14.61
C THR A 127 -0.01 6.27 13.86
N PHE A 128 0.05 6.36 12.51
CA PHE A 128 -1.12 6.13 11.67
C PHE A 128 -1.51 4.66 11.66
N ILE A 129 -2.77 4.35 11.94
CA ILE A 129 -3.28 2.97 11.90
C ILE A 129 -4.39 2.92 10.86
N ILE A 130 -4.32 1.93 9.96
CA ILE A 130 -5.34 1.68 8.94
C ILE A 130 -5.78 0.22 8.96
N LEU A 131 -7.09 0.01 9.00
CA LEU A 131 -7.70 -1.30 8.85
C LEU A 131 -7.83 -1.66 7.38
N CYS A 132 -7.39 -2.87 7.01
CA CYS A 132 -7.42 -3.38 5.64
C CYS A 132 -8.20 -4.70 5.56
N GLY A 133 -9.38 -4.68 4.93
CA GLY A 133 -10.14 -5.88 4.56
C GLY A 133 -9.65 -6.43 3.23
N ASN A 134 -8.93 -7.56 3.23
CA ASN A 134 -8.36 -8.14 2.02
C ASN A 134 -9.22 -9.26 1.43
N LYS A 135 -8.93 -9.62 0.17
CA LYS A 135 -9.54 -10.68 -0.64
C LYS A 135 -10.95 -10.33 -1.15
N ILE A 136 -11.22 -9.07 -1.48
CA ILE A 136 -12.52 -8.64 -2.03
C ILE A 136 -12.85 -9.26 -3.39
N ASP A 137 -11.88 -9.86 -4.08
CA ASP A 137 -12.09 -10.71 -5.25
C ASP A 137 -12.95 -11.94 -4.94
N LEU A 138 -12.93 -12.42 -3.69
CA LEU A 138 -13.73 -13.55 -3.21
C LEU A 138 -15.07 -13.08 -2.61
N ASN A 139 -15.68 -12.02 -3.16
CA ASN A 139 -16.91 -11.43 -2.63
C ASN A 139 -18.07 -12.42 -2.52
N ASN A 140 -18.10 -13.46 -3.36
CA ASN A 140 -19.07 -14.55 -3.27
C ASN A 140 -18.92 -15.45 -2.02
N LYS A 141 -17.78 -15.36 -1.33
CA LYS A 141 -17.47 -16.06 -0.07
C LYS A 141 -17.38 -15.10 1.12
N ARG A 142 -17.76 -13.84 0.94
CA ARG A 142 -17.70 -12.82 1.98
C ARG A 142 -18.54 -13.22 3.20
N VAL A 143 -17.94 -13.15 4.37
CA VAL A 143 -18.60 -13.38 5.69
C VAL A 143 -18.47 -12.17 6.61
N VAL A 144 -17.65 -11.19 6.25
CA VAL A 144 -17.54 -9.88 6.93
C VAL A 144 -17.97 -8.81 5.94
N ASN A 145 -19.08 -8.14 6.25
CA ASN A 145 -19.59 -7.06 5.41
C ASN A 145 -18.70 -5.82 5.53
N LYS A 146 -18.69 -5.00 4.48
CA LYS A 146 -17.89 -3.77 4.44
C LYS A 146 -18.26 -2.83 5.58
N GLU A 147 -19.55 -2.73 5.87
CA GLU A 147 -20.10 -1.90 6.95
C GLU A 147 -19.61 -2.33 8.34
N GLU A 148 -19.33 -3.64 8.54
CA GLU A 148 -18.72 -4.13 9.79
C GLU A 148 -17.29 -3.63 9.94
N GLY A 149 -16.51 -3.64 8.85
CA GLY A 149 -15.16 -3.10 8.81
C GLY A 149 -15.13 -1.59 9.04
N GLU A 150 -15.98 -0.85 8.34
CA GLU A 150 -16.13 0.61 8.49
C GLU A 150 -16.55 0.99 9.92
N LYS A 151 -17.49 0.25 10.51
CA LYS A 151 -17.93 0.45 11.89
C LYS A 151 -16.81 0.22 12.88
N PHE A 152 -16.07 -0.89 12.75
CA PHE A 152 -14.93 -1.19 13.60
C PHE A 152 -13.87 -0.08 13.51
N ALA A 153 -13.54 0.39 12.31
CA ALA A 153 -12.57 1.45 12.10
C ALA A 153 -13.02 2.76 12.73
N LYS A 154 -14.29 3.15 12.54
CA LYS A 154 -14.88 4.35 13.14
C LYS A 154 -14.88 4.31 14.67
N GLU A 155 -15.28 3.18 15.27
CA GLU A 155 -15.32 3.00 16.72
C GLU A 155 -13.92 3.09 17.35
N ASN A 156 -12.87 2.74 16.62
CA ASN A 156 -11.49 2.78 17.09
C ASN A 156 -10.71 4.01 16.62
N ASN A 157 -11.34 4.92 15.86
CA ASN A 157 -10.75 6.13 15.29
C ASN A 157 -9.52 5.81 14.42
N ILE A 158 -9.65 4.83 13.52
CA ILE A 158 -8.62 4.44 12.55
C ILE A 158 -9.18 4.51 11.13
N ALA A 159 -8.29 4.62 10.13
CA ALA A 159 -8.70 4.61 8.72
C ALA A 159 -9.15 3.21 8.29
N PHE A 160 -9.87 3.13 7.15
CA PHE A 160 -10.37 1.88 6.58
C PHE A 160 -10.16 1.82 5.08
N ALA A 161 -9.74 0.65 4.59
CA ALA A 161 -9.67 0.33 3.16
C ALA A 161 -10.04 -1.14 2.93
N GLU A 162 -10.53 -1.46 1.74
CA GLU A 162 -10.67 -2.85 1.27
C GLU A 162 -9.79 -3.08 0.05
N THR A 163 -9.18 -4.26 -0.03
CA THR A 163 -8.22 -4.61 -1.09
C THR A 163 -8.43 -6.02 -1.62
N SER A 164 -7.96 -6.24 -2.85
CA SER A 164 -7.62 -7.57 -3.35
C SER A 164 -6.15 -7.58 -3.76
N ALA A 165 -5.33 -8.24 -3.01
CA ALA A 165 -3.94 -8.43 -3.38
C ALA A 165 -3.80 -9.22 -4.70
N THR A 166 -4.73 -10.14 -4.99
CA THR A 166 -4.75 -10.95 -6.22
C THR A 166 -5.04 -10.11 -7.46
N THR A 167 -6.06 -9.24 -7.42
CA THR A 167 -6.45 -8.42 -8.58
C THR A 167 -5.74 -7.06 -8.62
N GLY A 168 -5.15 -6.61 -7.51
CA GLY A 168 -4.59 -5.27 -7.34
C GLY A 168 -5.61 -4.20 -6.97
N GLN A 169 -6.90 -4.54 -6.89
CA GLN A 169 -7.96 -3.58 -6.56
C GLN A 169 -7.77 -3.03 -5.15
N GLY A 170 -7.85 -1.69 -4.98
CA GLY A 170 -7.73 -1.00 -3.71
C GLY A 170 -6.30 -0.91 -3.14
N ILE A 171 -5.30 -1.56 -3.76
CA ILE A 171 -3.91 -1.54 -3.27
C ILE A 171 -3.31 -0.13 -3.37
N ASN A 172 -3.44 0.51 -4.52
CA ASN A 172 -2.93 1.87 -4.69
C ASN A 172 -3.67 2.86 -3.77
N GLU A 173 -4.99 2.73 -3.62
CA GLU A 173 -5.79 3.55 -2.71
C GLU A 173 -5.32 3.42 -1.25
N LEU A 174 -5.05 2.19 -0.80
CA LEU A 174 -4.50 1.92 0.54
C LEU A 174 -3.19 2.69 0.77
N PHE A 175 -2.22 2.53 -0.15
CA PHE A 175 -0.92 3.17 0.00
C PHE A 175 -0.96 4.68 -0.25
N ASN A 176 -1.85 5.17 -1.12
CA ASN A 176 -2.09 6.61 -1.30
C ASN A 176 -2.64 7.26 -0.04
N THR A 177 -3.54 6.59 0.67
CA THR A 177 -4.05 7.06 1.96
C THR A 177 -2.92 7.14 3.00
N ILE A 178 -2.02 6.16 3.02
CA ILE A 178 -0.85 6.16 3.92
C ILE A 178 0.12 7.30 3.56
N LEU A 179 0.45 7.47 2.27
CA LEU A 179 1.32 8.52 1.80
C LEU A 179 0.75 9.93 2.06
N ALA A 180 -0.55 10.12 1.87
CA ALA A 180 -1.22 11.38 2.17
C ALA A 180 -1.09 11.75 3.66
N ASN A 181 -1.16 10.77 4.55
CA ASN A 181 -0.94 10.99 5.98
C ASN A 181 0.51 11.39 6.30
N PHE A 182 1.50 10.80 5.61
CA PHE A 182 2.92 11.14 5.82
C PHE A 182 3.30 12.52 5.29
N CYS A 183 2.62 12.98 4.26
CA CYS A 183 2.97 14.25 3.60
C CYS A 183 2.35 15.47 4.27
N GLU A 184 1.41 15.31 5.22
CA GLU A 184 0.61 16.42 5.82
C GLU A 184 0.06 17.39 4.78
N VAL A 185 -0.27 16.90 3.56
CA VAL A 185 -0.67 17.75 2.44
C VAL A 185 -2.12 18.18 2.62
N PRO A 186 -2.39 19.48 2.92
CA PRO A 186 -3.70 20.02 2.69
C PRO A 186 -4.00 19.93 1.18
N MET A 187 -5.10 19.33 0.81
CA MET A 187 -5.55 19.23 -0.58
C MET A 187 -5.82 20.62 -1.15
N ASN A 188 -4.81 21.26 -1.75
CA ASN A 188 -4.99 22.46 -2.56
C ASN A 188 -4.49 22.22 -3.98
N ASN A 189 -5.40 22.46 -4.92
CA ASN A 189 -5.20 22.42 -6.35
C ASN A 189 -4.14 23.45 -6.80
N SER A 190 -3.14 23.03 -7.56
CA SER A 190 -2.45 23.89 -8.50
C SER A 190 -1.70 23.11 -9.59
N GLU A 191 -1.60 23.70 -10.73
CA GLU A 191 -1.43 23.25 -12.09
C GLU A 191 -0.03 22.72 -12.47
N GLU A 192 -0.01 21.95 -13.56
CA GLU A 192 1.14 21.24 -14.14
C GLU A 192 2.25 22.16 -14.67
N LYS A 193 3.51 21.73 -14.51
CA LYS A 193 4.58 21.95 -15.48
C LYS A 193 5.38 20.69 -15.69
N LYS A 194 5.55 20.32 -16.97
CA LYS A 194 6.38 19.22 -17.43
C LYS A 194 7.82 19.69 -17.61
N ASP A 195 8.77 18.88 -17.20
CA ASP A 195 10.09 18.83 -17.81
C ASP A 195 10.61 17.40 -17.79
N ASP A 196 11.09 16.95 -18.94
CA ASP A 196 11.50 15.59 -19.25
C ASP A 196 12.93 15.32 -18.73
N LEU A 197 13.09 14.28 -17.92
CA LEU A 197 14.37 13.60 -17.74
C LEU A 197 14.13 12.09 -17.71
N GLU A 198 14.65 11.42 -18.73
CA GLU A 198 14.63 9.97 -18.88
C GLU A 198 15.60 9.31 -17.88
N ASP A 199 15.06 8.71 -16.85
CA ASP A 199 15.61 7.54 -16.17
C ASP A 199 14.44 6.70 -15.67
N GLY A 200 14.49 5.37 -15.84
CA GLY A 200 13.39 4.42 -15.76
C GLY A 200 12.54 4.34 -14.49
N SER A 201 12.43 5.42 -13.73
CA SER A 201 11.57 5.60 -12.56
C SER A 201 10.56 6.72 -12.82
N LYS A 202 9.31 6.36 -13.08
CA LYS A 202 8.22 7.35 -13.23
C LYS A 202 8.00 8.09 -11.90
N SER A 203 8.15 9.41 -11.92
CA SER A 203 7.66 10.28 -10.86
C SER A 203 6.14 10.22 -10.84
N ILE A 204 5.54 9.91 -9.70
CA ILE A 204 4.09 9.81 -9.54
C ILE A 204 3.63 11.04 -8.75
N SER A 205 2.89 11.95 -9.41
CA SER A 205 2.16 13.02 -8.73
C SER A 205 0.99 12.40 -7.94
N LEU A 206 0.64 12.98 -6.79
CA LEU A 206 -0.56 12.60 -6.02
C LEU A 206 -1.87 12.67 -6.85
N LYS A 207 -1.87 13.46 -7.94
CA LYS A 207 -2.97 13.53 -8.92
C LYS A 207 -2.97 12.34 -9.89
N ASP A 208 -1.80 11.79 -10.22
CA ASP A 208 -1.67 10.63 -11.11
C ASP A 208 -2.10 9.35 -10.40
N LEU A 209 -1.85 9.26 -9.09
CA LEU A 209 -2.32 8.17 -8.25
C LEU A 209 -3.86 8.02 -8.26
N LYS A 210 -4.62 9.14 -8.38
CA LYS A 210 -6.10 9.10 -8.50
C LYS A 210 -6.59 8.80 -9.92
N LYS A 211 -5.83 9.18 -10.97
CA LYS A 211 -6.24 9.00 -12.37
C LYS A 211 -6.06 7.57 -12.87
N GLU A 212 -5.15 6.77 -12.30
CA GLU A 212 -4.96 5.38 -12.71
C GLU A 212 -6.13 4.51 -12.26
N ASP A 213 -6.65 4.70 -11.05
CA ASP A 213 -7.82 3.97 -10.56
C ASP A 213 -9.09 4.26 -11.38
N GLU A 214 -9.32 5.53 -11.78
CA GLU A 214 -10.45 5.90 -12.66
C GLU A 214 -10.35 5.29 -14.07
N LYS A 215 -9.14 5.17 -14.64
CA LYS A 215 -8.94 4.55 -15.97
C LYS A 215 -9.22 3.05 -15.95
N VAL A 216 -8.85 2.35 -14.87
CA VAL A 216 -9.12 0.91 -14.72
C VAL A 216 -10.62 0.66 -14.62
N GLU A 217 -11.37 1.52 -13.92
CA GLU A 217 -12.83 1.39 -13.81
C GLU A 217 -13.57 1.67 -15.12
N GLN A 218 -13.13 2.67 -15.89
CA GLN A 218 -13.72 3.01 -17.20
C GLN A 218 -13.43 1.93 -18.26
N GLN A 219 -12.27 1.28 -18.23
CA GLN A 219 -11.96 0.18 -19.14
C GLN A 219 -12.80 -1.07 -18.85
N LYS A 220 -13.10 -1.37 -17.58
CA LYS A 220 -14.00 -2.45 -17.19
C LYS A 220 -15.44 -2.21 -17.66
N LYS A 221 -15.94 -0.98 -17.58
CA LYS A 221 -17.30 -0.61 -18.06
C LYS A 221 -17.42 -0.72 -19.59
N LYS A 222 -16.37 -0.42 -20.38
CA LYS A 222 -16.39 -0.55 -21.85
C LYS A 222 -16.36 -1.99 -22.34
N LYS A 223 -15.70 -2.92 -21.64
CA LYS A 223 -15.66 -4.35 -22.01
C LYS A 223 -17.00 -5.06 -21.81
N ASN A 224 -17.84 -4.61 -20.86
CA ASN A 224 -19.14 -5.21 -20.61
C ASN A 224 -20.26 -4.74 -21.56
N CYS A 225 -20.05 -3.70 -22.38
CA CYS A 225 -21.03 -3.20 -23.33
C CYS A 225 -20.99 -3.82 -24.73
N CYS A 226 -20.00 -4.65 -25.08
CA CYS A 226 -19.85 -5.18 -26.44
C CYS A 226 -20.19 -6.66 -26.63
N GLY A 227 -20.91 -7.28 -25.69
CA GLY A 227 -21.26 -8.72 -25.70
C GLY A 227 -22.74 -9.02 -25.97
N GLY A 228 -23.38 -8.37 -26.95
CA GLY A 228 -24.79 -8.60 -27.31
C GLY A 228 -25.02 -8.84 -28.80
N GLY A 229 -24.41 -9.87 -29.37
CA GLY A 229 -24.62 -10.29 -30.76
C GLY A 229 -25.73 -11.35 -30.87
N LYS A 230 -26.83 -10.97 -31.51
CA LYS A 230 -28.04 -11.77 -31.75
C LYS A 230 -27.75 -12.97 -32.67
N ASN A 231 -27.97 -14.20 -32.19
CA ASN A 231 -28.13 -15.37 -33.06
C ASN A 231 -29.59 -15.47 -33.49
N LYS A 232 -29.85 -15.17 -34.76
CA LYS A 232 -31.10 -15.55 -35.46
C LYS A 232 -30.96 -16.97 -36.00
N THR A 233 -31.66 -17.92 -35.40
CA THR A 233 -31.92 -19.25 -35.99
C THR A 233 -32.92 -19.11 -37.11
N LYS A 234 -32.54 -19.48 -38.35
CA LYS A 234 -33.48 -19.81 -39.43
C LYS A 234 -33.71 -21.33 -39.43
N LYS A 235 -34.98 -21.70 -39.31
CA LYS A 235 -35.51 -23.04 -39.64
C LYS A 235 -35.44 -23.29 -41.15
N LYS A 236 -34.96 -24.44 -41.54
CA LYS A 236 -35.53 -25.29 -42.55
C LYS A 236 -35.24 -26.74 -42.20
#